data_e2cbf312cd96e9ab9e4a82d825da5abd
#
_entry.id   e2cbf312cd96e9ab9e4a82d825da5abd
#
_cell.length_a   1.000
_cell.length_b   1.000
_cell.length_c   1.000
_cell.angle_alpha   90.00
_cell.angle_beta   90.00
_cell.angle_gamma   90.00
#
_symmetry.space_group_name_H-M   'P 1'
#
loop_
_entity.id
_entity.type
_entity.pdbx_description
1 polymer ?
#
loop_
_entity_poly.entity_id
_entity_poly.type
_entity_poly.pdbx_seq_one_letter_code
_entity_poly.pdbx_strand_id
1 'polypeptide(L)'
;IGPFAKSIEDIALLTSIMSGKDDHDATLLQEPSIEPWSYQEKPKQTFAVMNQAVNHEGLDPEVKASFTRLLEKLESQGHKITYFDFPLLDQMVPTYYVLTTAEASSNLSRYSGMMYGYRSENATNLESTYIKSRTEGFGPEVKRRIMLGTFVLSSDQYDAYYEKALKVRRIIQDQTDQVLDNADAILLPTTSSPAFGLGEKSKDPVSMYLADLFTVQANLAGNPAISIPVSKTAEGLPLGVQLMTTRGSENDLYSLSRLIE
;
A
#
# COMPACT_ATOMS: atom_id res chain seq x y z
N ILE A 1 -4.62 6.27 -4.97
CA ILE A 1 -4.70 7.64 -4.41
C ILE A 1 -5.57 7.56 -3.17
N GLY A 2 -5.21 8.29 -2.10
CA GLY A 2 -5.97 8.35 -0.86
C GLY A 2 -5.72 9.66 -0.13
N PRO A 3 -6.67 10.12 0.70
CA PRO A 3 -6.54 11.32 1.48
C PRO A 3 -5.77 11.11 2.79
N PHE A 4 -5.19 12.19 3.29
CA PHE A 4 -4.72 12.32 4.66
C PHE A 4 -5.58 13.35 5.37
N ALA A 5 -6.09 13.02 6.57
CA ALA A 5 -6.89 13.92 7.37
C ALA A 5 -6.67 13.69 8.87
N LYS A 6 -7.31 14.49 9.72
CA LYS A 6 -7.19 14.42 11.17
C LYS A 6 -8.31 13.61 11.82
N SER A 7 -9.35 13.26 11.08
CA SER A 7 -10.47 12.45 11.52
C SER A 7 -10.89 11.46 10.44
N ILE A 8 -11.57 10.41 10.84
CA ILE A 8 -12.12 9.41 9.90
C ILE A 8 -13.22 10.03 9.06
N GLU A 9 -14.02 10.93 9.63
CA GLU A 9 -15.06 11.68 8.93
C GLU A 9 -14.49 12.50 7.76
N ASP A 10 -13.39 13.21 7.98
CA ASP A 10 -12.74 13.99 6.93
C ASP A 10 -12.15 13.10 5.82
N ILE A 11 -11.58 11.96 6.19
CA ILE A 11 -11.10 10.97 5.21
C ILE A 11 -12.28 10.45 4.37
N ALA A 12 -13.37 10.07 5.01
CA ALA A 12 -14.56 9.57 4.35
C ALA A 12 -15.18 10.61 3.40
N LEU A 13 -15.28 11.87 3.87
CA LEU A 13 -15.76 12.99 3.06
C LEU A 13 -14.87 13.22 1.83
N LEU A 14 -13.56 13.32 2.04
CA LEU A 14 -12.62 13.52 0.93
C LEU A 14 -12.68 12.36 -0.08
N THR A 15 -12.75 11.12 0.41
CA THR A 15 -12.84 9.96 -0.47
C THR A 15 -14.14 9.97 -1.26
N SER A 16 -15.28 10.33 -0.67
CA SER A 16 -16.55 10.43 -1.38
C SER A 16 -16.54 11.50 -2.49
N ILE A 17 -15.84 12.61 -2.26
CA ILE A 17 -15.69 13.68 -3.27
C ILE A 17 -14.74 13.23 -4.40
N MET A 18 -13.70 12.45 -4.07
CA MET A 18 -12.71 12.00 -5.05
C MET A 18 -13.17 10.77 -5.84
N SER A 19 -14.14 10.01 -5.33
CA SER A 19 -14.70 8.84 -5.99
C SER A 19 -15.75 9.24 -7.02
N GLY A 20 -15.91 8.44 -8.04
CA GLY A 20 -16.93 8.64 -9.05
C GLY A 20 -16.53 8.09 -10.41
N LYS A 21 -17.47 8.14 -11.34
CA LYS A 21 -17.25 7.69 -12.70
C LYS A 21 -16.35 8.67 -13.46
N ASP A 22 -15.36 8.13 -14.16
CA ASP A 22 -14.52 8.87 -15.10
C ASP A 22 -14.42 8.07 -16.41
N ASP A 23 -14.95 8.63 -17.51
CA ASP A 23 -14.95 7.98 -18.83
C ASP A 23 -13.55 7.91 -19.47
N HIS A 24 -12.55 8.58 -18.86
CA HIS A 24 -11.15 8.57 -19.31
C HIS A 24 -10.27 7.59 -18.53
N ASP A 25 -10.78 6.95 -17.47
CA ASP A 25 -10.05 5.97 -16.68
C ASP A 25 -10.72 4.57 -16.76
N ALA A 26 -10.14 3.72 -17.60
CA ALA A 26 -10.61 2.34 -17.78
C ALA A 26 -10.29 1.40 -16.59
N THR A 27 -9.56 1.89 -15.57
CA THR A 27 -9.18 1.09 -14.40
C THR A 27 -10.15 1.24 -13.23
N LEU A 28 -11.14 2.14 -13.35
CA LEU A 28 -12.16 2.34 -12.32
C LEU A 28 -13.05 1.10 -12.16
N LEU A 29 -13.48 0.87 -10.93
CA LEU A 29 -14.54 -0.08 -10.65
C LEU A 29 -15.83 0.39 -11.34
N GLN A 30 -16.59 -0.55 -11.92
CA GLN A 30 -17.85 -0.27 -12.62
C GLN A 30 -18.99 0.16 -11.67
N GLU A 31 -18.81 -0.05 -10.38
CA GLU A 31 -19.77 0.26 -9.34
C GLU A 31 -19.81 1.77 -9.03
N PRO A 32 -20.94 2.25 -8.49
CA PRO A 32 -21.14 3.67 -8.21
C PRO A 32 -20.14 4.24 -7.22
N SER A 33 -20.06 5.57 -7.26
CA SER A 33 -19.29 6.36 -6.30
C SER A 33 -19.58 5.96 -4.85
N ILE A 34 -18.57 6.06 -4.00
CA ILE A 34 -18.75 5.92 -2.55
C ILE A 34 -19.72 7.00 -2.10
N GLU A 35 -20.90 6.57 -1.61
CA GLU A 35 -21.90 7.49 -1.04
C GLU A 35 -21.30 8.23 0.18
N PRO A 36 -21.78 9.45 0.48
CA PRO A 36 -21.36 10.14 1.69
C PRO A 36 -21.53 9.22 2.89
N TRP A 37 -20.41 8.93 3.55
CA TRP A 37 -20.40 8.00 4.66
C TRP A 37 -21.22 8.53 5.85
N SER A 38 -22.04 7.64 6.39
CA SER A 38 -22.67 7.81 7.69
C SER A 38 -22.21 6.70 8.62
N TYR A 39 -21.81 7.06 9.84
CA TYR A 39 -21.40 6.06 10.83
C TYR A 39 -22.51 5.04 11.06
N GLN A 40 -22.13 3.79 10.95
CA GLN A 40 -22.99 2.66 11.33
C GLN A 40 -22.37 1.99 12.54
N GLU A 41 -23.17 1.86 13.59
CA GLU A 41 -22.74 1.11 14.77
C GLU A 41 -22.41 -0.33 14.36
N LYS A 42 -21.20 -0.74 14.69
CA LYS A 42 -20.71 -2.09 14.43
C LYS A 42 -20.64 -2.84 15.78
N PRO A 43 -21.63 -3.69 16.09
CA PRO A 43 -21.62 -4.44 17.34
C PRO A 43 -20.39 -5.33 17.45
N LYS A 44 -20.50 -6.59 17.71
CA LYS A 44 -19.35 -7.51 17.79
C LYS A 44 -18.79 -7.81 16.40
N GLN A 45 -17.49 -7.55 16.22
CA GLN A 45 -16.77 -7.76 14.97
C GLN A 45 -15.65 -8.78 15.14
N THR A 46 -15.25 -9.40 14.04
CA THR A 46 -14.11 -10.33 13.97
C THR A 46 -12.95 -9.65 13.22
N PHE A 47 -11.82 -9.48 13.90
CA PHE A 47 -10.59 -8.98 13.31
C PHE A 47 -9.61 -10.13 13.08
N ALA A 48 -9.10 -10.26 11.86
CA ALA A 48 -8.08 -11.24 11.51
C ALA A 48 -6.68 -10.62 11.62
N VAL A 49 -5.77 -11.31 12.28
CA VAL A 49 -4.38 -10.88 12.53
C VAL A 49 -3.42 -11.89 11.90
N MET A 50 -2.49 -11.41 11.11
CA MET A 50 -1.50 -12.25 10.44
C MET A 50 -0.40 -12.67 11.42
N ASN A 51 -0.23 -13.97 11.63
CA ASN A 51 0.79 -14.53 12.53
C ASN A 51 2.21 -14.08 12.16
N GLN A 52 2.56 -14.11 10.87
CA GLN A 52 3.89 -13.75 10.39
C GLN A 52 4.21 -12.27 10.62
N ALA A 53 3.21 -11.37 10.56
CA ALA A 53 3.40 -9.95 10.79
C ALA A 53 3.71 -9.64 12.26
N VAL A 54 2.93 -10.20 13.19
CA VAL A 54 3.11 -9.94 14.64
C VAL A 54 4.31 -10.66 15.27
N ASN A 55 4.80 -11.71 14.60
CA ASN A 55 5.98 -12.46 15.01
C ASN A 55 7.21 -12.18 14.13
N HIS A 56 7.14 -11.17 13.25
CA HIS A 56 8.25 -10.82 12.38
C HIS A 56 9.46 -10.35 13.20
N GLU A 57 10.65 -10.89 12.89
CA GLU A 57 11.89 -10.56 13.61
C GLU A 57 12.26 -9.08 13.57
N GLY A 58 11.90 -8.39 12.47
CA GLY A 58 12.12 -6.96 12.29
C GLY A 58 11.03 -6.07 12.88
N LEU A 59 10.07 -6.61 13.64
CA LEU A 59 9.04 -5.80 14.29
C LEU A 59 9.58 -5.16 15.57
N ASP A 60 9.56 -3.83 15.60
CA ASP A 60 10.00 -3.05 16.74
C ASP A 60 9.21 -3.40 18.01
N PRO A 61 9.86 -3.57 19.18
CA PRO A 61 9.19 -3.92 20.43
C PRO A 61 8.09 -2.95 20.87
N GLU A 62 8.23 -1.64 20.65
CA GLU A 62 7.21 -0.65 20.99
C GLU A 62 5.99 -0.76 20.04
N VAL A 63 6.22 -1.02 18.75
CA VAL A 63 5.15 -1.30 17.78
C VAL A 63 4.40 -2.57 18.20
N LYS A 64 5.12 -3.65 18.51
CA LYS A 64 4.53 -4.91 18.96
C LYS A 64 3.69 -4.71 20.23
N ALA A 65 4.24 -4.04 21.23
CA ALA A 65 3.55 -3.80 22.49
C ALA A 65 2.29 -2.91 22.30
N SER A 66 2.38 -1.90 21.44
CA SER A 66 1.24 -1.06 21.09
C SER A 66 0.13 -1.85 20.42
N PHE A 67 0.50 -2.68 19.44
CA PHE A 67 -0.46 -3.52 18.72
C PHE A 67 -1.13 -4.55 19.65
N THR A 68 -0.36 -5.22 20.53
CA THR A 68 -0.90 -6.16 21.51
C THR A 68 -1.94 -5.49 22.42
N ARG A 69 -1.64 -4.31 22.96
CA ARG A 69 -2.60 -3.56 23.79
C ARG A 69 -3.89 -3.21 23.07
N LEU A 70 -3.80 -2.90 21.76
CA LEU A 70 -4.99 -2.69 20.94
C LEU A 70 -5.83 -3.96 20.83
N LEU A 71 -5.22 -5.11 20.56
CA LEU A 71 -5.95 -6.39 20.48
C LEU A 71 -6.66 -6.71 21.79
N GLU A 72 -5.97 -6.56 22.94
CA GLU A 72 -6.56 -6.73 24.27
C GLU A 72 -7.75 -5.77 24.52
N LYS A 73 -7.63 -4.49 24.10
CA LYS A 73 -8.72 -3.51 24.17
C LYS A 73 -9.94 -4.00 23.37
N LEU A 74 -9.74 -4.43 22.12
CA LEU A 74 -10.82 -4.90 21.25
C LEU A 74 -11.49 -6.16 21.82
N GLU A 75 -10.74 -7.12 22.34
CA GLU A 75 -11.28 -8.32 23.00
C GLU A 75 -12.09 -7.96 24.26
N SER A 76 -11.60 -7.02 25.07
CA SER A 76 -12.33 -6.54 26.25
C SER A 76 -13.66 -5.85 25.93
N GLN A 77 -13.78 -5.27 24.73
CA GLN A 77 -15.00 -4.69 24.18
C GLN A 77 -15.95 -5.73 23.55
N GLY A 78 -15.53 -7.01 23.52
CA GLY A 78 -16.32 -8.12 23.04
C GLY A 78 -16.16 -8.44 21.55
N HIS A 79 -15.17 -7.84 20.88
CA HIS A 79 -14.76 -8.22 19.54
C HIS A 79 -13.99 -9.55 19.57
N LYS A 80 -13.98 -10.24 18.44
CA LYS A 80 -13.24 -11.50 18.29
C LYS A 80 -11.95 -11.25 17.52
N ILE A 81 -10.83 -11.71 18.06
CA ILE A 81 -9.56 -11.75 17.37
C ILE A 81 -9.32 -13.17 16.84
N THR A 82 -9.01 -13.30 15.57
CA THR A 82 -8.63 -14.55 14.93
C THR A 82 -7.25 -14.41 14.32
N TYR A 83 -6.50 -15.50 14.29
CA TYR A 83 -5.16 -15.50 13.71
C TYR A 83 -5.13 -16.35 12.45
N PHE A 84 -4.40 -15.90 11.44
CA PHE A 84 -4.21 -16.64 10.19
C PHE A 84 -2.75 -16.65 9.77
N ASP A 85 -2.37 -17.68 9.03
CA ASP A 85 -1.05 -17.80 8.44
C ASP A 85 -1.05 -17.27 7.00
N PHE A 86 -0.03 -16.47 6.69
CA PHE A 86 0.17 -15.93 5.35
C PHE A 86 1.61 -16.18 4.89
N PRO A 87 1.91 -17.38 4.37
CA PRO A 87 3.28 -17.78 4.05
C PRO A 87 3.92 -16.98 2.90
N LEU A 88 3.15 -16.12 2.22
CA LEU A 88 3.62 -15.26 1.13
C LEU A 88 4.07 -13.87 1.59
N LEU A 89 4.18 -13.61 2.90
CA LEU A 89 4.59 -12.29 3.41
C LEU A 89 5.90 -11.81 2.76
N ASP A 90 6.93 -12.66 2.74
CA ASP A 90 8.25 -12.32 2.17
C ASP A 90 8.24 -12.13 0.65
N GLN A 91 7.23 -12.65 -0.05
CA GLN A 91 7.05 -12.51 -1.48
C GLN A 91 6.27 -11.23 -1.87
N MET A 92 5.60 -10.58 -0.91
CA MET A 92 4.78 -9.39 -1.21
C MET A 92 5.61 -8.24 -1.78
N VAL A 93 6.68 -7.86 -1.09
CA VAL A 93 7.54 -6.73 -1.50
C VAL A 93 8.21 -7.00 -2.86
N PRO A 94 8.86 -8.15 -3.10
CA PRO A 94 9.40 -8.46 -4.43
C PRO A 94 8.34 -8.44 -5.54
N THR A 95 7.15 -9.01 -5.28
CA THR A 95 6.04 -9.02 -6.25
C THR A 95 5.59 -7.60 -6.58
N TYR A 96 5.42 -6.76 -5.57
CA TYR A 96 5.05 -5.35 -5.72
C TYR A 96 6.07 -4.60 -6.58
N TYR A 97 7.36 -4.75 -6.29
CA TYR A 97 8.42 -4.05 -7.03
C TYR A 97 8.52 -4.51 -8.48
N VAL A 98 8.41 -5.79 -8.77
CA VAL A 98 8.39 -6.29 -10.14
C VAL A 98 7.24 -5.67 -10.94
N LEU A 99 6.02 -5.71 -10.39
CA LEU A 99 4.83 -5.21 -11.09
C LEU A 99 4.85 -3.69 -11.24
N THR A 100 5.15 -2.96 -10.17
CA THR A 100 5.12 -1.49 -10.21
C THR A 100 6.26 -0.90 -11.03
N THR A 101 7.44 -1.51 -11.03
CA THR A 101 8.55 -1.02 -11.87
C THR A 101 8.32 -1.34 -13.34
N ALA A 102 7.72 -2.49 -13.68
CA ALA A 102 7.31 -2.82 -15.03
C ALA A 102 6.31 -1.78 -15.56
N GLU A 103 5.28 -1.47 -14.80
CA GLU A 103 4.30 -0.44 -15.14
C GLU A 103 4.92 0.95 -15.23
N ALA A 104 5.75 1.34 -14.26
CA ALA A 104 6.46 2.63 -14.28
C ALA A 104 7.36 2.77 -15.51
N SER A 105 8.11 1.74 -15.89
CA SER A 105 8.95 1.75 -17.09
C SER A 105 8.12 1.98 -18.35
N SER A 106 6.99 1.30 -18.48
CA SER A 106 6.05 1.46 -19.60
C SER A 106 5.44 2.85 -19.61
N ASN A 107 4.86 3.30 -18.51
CA ASN A 107 4.15 4.58 -18.42
C ASN A 107 5.10 5.79 -18.58
N LEU A 108 6.29 5.74 -18.01
CA LEU A 108 7.26 6.83 -18.09
C LEU A 108 8.02 6.88 -19.42
N SER A 109 7.86 5.89 -20.30
CA SER A 109 8.46 5.90 -21.64
C SER A 109 7.98 7.08 -22.48
N ARG A 110 6.75 7.56 -22.25
CA ARG A 110 6.12 8.68 -22.96
C ARG A 110 6.70 10.07 -22.64
N TYR A 111 7.44 10.20 -21.54
CA TYR A 111 8.10 11.45 -21.16
C TYR A 111 9.44 11.62 -21.89
N SER A 112 9.35 11.97 -23.15
CA SER A 112 10.49 12.11 -24.05
C SER A 112 11.03 13.54 -24.18
N GLY A 113 10.34 14.52 -23.59
CA GLY A 113 10.63 15.94 -23.78
C GLY A 113 10.12 16.52 -25.12
N MET A 114 9.34 15.73 -25.90
CA MET A 114 8.82 16.16 -27.19
C MET A 114 7.42 16.74 -27.09
N MET A 115 6.48 16.00 -26.49
CA MET A 115 5.05 16.36 -26.48
C MET A 115 4.66 17.05 -25.17
N TYR A 116 5.25 16.66 -24.04
CA TYR A 116 4.99 17.20 -22.72
C TYR A 116 6.10 16.81 -21.74
N GLY A 117 6.03 17.38 -20.54
CA GLY A 117 7.04 17.17 -19.49
C GLY A 117 8.27 18.03 -19.69
N TYR A 118 9.33 17.70 -18.94
CA TYR A 118 10.59 18.41 -18.99
C TYR A 118 11.28 18.22 -20.36
N ARG A 119 11.75 19.29 -20.95
CA ARG A 119 12.58 19.30 -22.16
C ARG A 119 13.92 19.99 -21.86
N SER A 120 15.02 19.32 -22.17
CA SER A 120 16.36 19.87 -21.98
C SER A 120 16.60 21.07 -22.90
N GLU A 121 17.08 22.15 -22.34
CA GLU A 121 17.52 23.33 -23.10
C GLU A 121 18.80 23.08 -23.92
N ASN A 122 19.54 22.03 -23.53
CA ASN A 122 20.78 21.63 -24.18
C ASN A 122 20.59 20.65 -25.33
N ALA A 123 19.35 20.34 -25.68
CA ALA A 123 19.03 19.44 -26.79
C ALA A 123 19.26 20.11 -28.14
N THR A 124 19.99 19.44 -29.04
CA THR A 124 20.37 19.98 -30.36
C THR A 124 19.72 19.22 -31.52
N ASN A 125 19.21 18.02 -31.29
CA ASN A 125 18.52 17.16 -32.26
C ASN A 125 17.56 16.21 -31.55
N LEU A 126 16.85 15.38 -32.31
CA LEU A 126 15.86 14.46 -31.79
C LEU A 126 16.44 13.49 -30.75
N GLU A 127 17.54 12.83 -31.06
CA GLU A 127 18.20 11.88 -30.15
C GLU A 127 18.63 12.57 -28.85
N SER A 128 19.31 13.72 -28.94
CA SER A 128 19.72 14.47 -27.75
C SER A 128 18.54 15.00 -26.95
N THR A 129 17.39 15.28 -27.57
CA THR A 129 16.16 15.63 -26.86
C THR A 129 15.70 14.49 -25.97
N TYR A 130 15.62 13.27 -26.47
CA TYR A 130 15.27 12.10 -25.68
C TYR A 130 16.26 11.85 -24.54
N ILE A 131 17.54 11.75 -24.88
CA ILE A 131 18.58 11.38 -23.90
C ILE A 131 18.67 12.43 -22.80
N LYS A 132 18.84 13.70 -23.15
CA LYS A 132 19.07 14.77 -22.17
C LYS A 132 17.82 15.06 -21.35
N SER A 133 16.63 15.13 -21.97
CA SER A 133 15.40 15.40 -21.24
C SER A 133 15.12 14.33 -20.20
N ARG A 134 15.29 13.04 -20.53
CA ARG A 134 15.11 11.95 -19.58
C ARG A 134 16.22 11.89 -18.53
N THR A 135 17.46 12.20 -18.92
CA THR A 135 18.61 12.21 -18.00
C THR A 135 18.50 13.32 -16.95
N GLU A 136 18.07 14.49 -17.35
CA GLU A 136 17.96 15.68 -16.49
C GLU A 136 16.62 15.69 -15.73
N GLY A 137 15.52 15.28 -16.37
CA GLY A 137 14.16 15.35 -15.83
C GLY A 137 13.83 14.27 -14.82
N PHE A 138 14.45 13.08 -14.88
CA PHE A 138 14.21 12.00 -13.92
C PHE A 138 15.25 11.96 -12.82
N GLY A 139 14.80 11.91 -11.57
CA GLY A 139 15.66 11.68 -10.42
C GLY A 139 16.26 10.26 -10.38
N PRO A 140 17.28 10.04 -9.53
CA PRO A 140 17.99 8.74 -9.46
C PRO A 140 17.10 7.53 -9.19
N GLU A 141 16.12 7.67 -8.28
CA GLU A 141 15.20 6.57 -7.94
C GLU A 141 14.27 6.22 -9.11
N VAL A 142 13.73 7.22 -9.79
CA VAL A 142 12.87 7.00 -10.97
C VAL A 142 13.65 6.28 -12.07
N LYS A 143 14.89 6.68 -12.32
CA LYS A 143 15.79 6.02 -13.28
C LYS A 143 16.02 4.55 -12.91
N ARG A 144 16.27 4.26 -11.62
CA ARG A 144 16.44 2.88 -11.12
C ARG A 144 15.20 2.04 -11.39
N ARG A 145 13.99 2.56 -11.11
CA ARG A 145 12.73 1.88 -11.39
C ARG A 145 12.49 1.65 -12.88
N ILE A 146 12.82 2.63 -13.74
CA ILE A 146 12.73 2.46 -15.20
C ILE A 146 13.68 1.36 -15.67
N MET A 147 14.92 1.33 -15.19
CA MET A 147 15.90 0.30 -15.57
C MET A 147 15.44 -1.09 -15.13
N LEU A 148 14.99 -1.23 -13.87
CA LEU A 148 14.48 -2.50 -13.36
C LEU A 148 13.24 -2.95 -14.14
N GLY A 149 12.30 -2.05 -14.41
CA GLY A 149 11.11 -2.36 -15.19
C GLY A 149 11.43 -2.78 -16.63
N THR A 150 12.40 -2.13 -17.26
CA THR A 150 12.90 -2.53 -18.59
C THR A 150 13.49 -3.93 -18.56
N PHE A 151 14.25 -4.26 -17.51
CA PHE A 151 14.83 -5.60 -17.34
C PHE A 151 13.74 -6.67 -17.20
N VAL A 152 12.79 -6.51 -16.28
CA VAL A 152 11.75 -7.51 -16.03
C VAL A 152 10.75 -7.67 -17.18
N LEU A 153 10.65 -6.70 -18.07
CA LEU A 153 9.83 -6.74 -19.28
C LEU A 153 10.60 -7.24 -20.53
N SER A 154 11.91 -7.48 -20.43
CA SER A 154 12.67 -8.01 -21.56
C SER A 154 12.26 -9.44 -21.88
N SER A 155 12.38 -9.85 -23.16
CA SER A 155 11.90 -11.14 -23.66
C SER A 155 12.41 -12.33 -22.86
N ASP A 156 13.69 -12.29 -22.44
CA ASP A 156 14.33 -13.40 -21.72
C ASP A 156 13.96 -13.45 -20.22
N GLN A 157 13.40 -12.38 -19.67
CA GLN A 157 13.10 -12.24 -18.24
C GLN A 157 11.60 -12.16 -17.96
N TYR A 158 10.78 -11.94 -18.98
CA TYR A 158 9.34 -11.70 -18.84
C TYR A 158 8.64 -12.83 -18.07
N ASP A 159 8.82 -14.07 -18.49
CA ASP A 159 8.16 -15.22 -17.86
C ASP A 159 8.69 -15.48 -16.43
N ALA A 160 10.01 -15.30 -16.25
CA ALA A 160 10.66 -15.59 -14.98
C ALA A 160 10.31 -14.57 -13.88
N TYR A 161 10.02 -13.31 -14.23
CA TYR A 161 9.74 -12.23 -13.29
C TYR A 161 8.33 -11.70 -13.42
N TYR A 162 7.96 -11.10 -14.54
CA TYR A 162 6.69 -10.38 -14.67
C TYR A 162 5.48 -11.31 -14.63
N GLU A 163 5.47 -12.34 -15.46
CA GLU A 163 4.38 -13.33 -15.47
C GLU A 163 4.26 -14.05 -14.13
N LYS A 164 5.40 -14.44 -13.55
CA LYS A 164 5.44 -15.04 -12.21
C LYS A 164 4.87 -14.11 -11.15
N ALA A 165 5.22 -12.83 -11.18
CA ALA A 165 4.69 -11.83 -10.23
C ALA A 165 3.17 -11.66 -10.38
N LEU A 166 2.62 -11.68 -11.59
CA LEU A 166 1.16 -11.68 -11.82
C LEU A 166 0.48 -12.90 -11.18
N LYS A 167 1.07 -14.08 -11.32
CA LYS A 167 0.55 -15.32 -10.70
C LYS A 167 0.60 -15.23 -9.17
N VAL A 168 1.72 -14.76 -8.60
CA VAL A 168 1.86 -14.58 -7.15
C VAL A 168 0.87 -13.53 -6.63
N ARG A 169 0.70 -12.40 -7.34
CA ARG A 169 -0.32 -11.40 -7.01
C ARG A 169 -1.71 -12.02 -6.92
N ARG A 170 -2.07 -12.88 -7.86
CA ARG A 170 -3.37 -13.56 -7.84
C ARG A 170 -3.54 -14.44 -6.60
N ILE A 171 -2.50 -15.19 -6.22
CA ILE A 171 -2.54 -16.02 -5.01
C ILE A 171 -2.67 -15.14 -3.75
N ILE A 172 -1.94 -14.03 -3.68
CA ILE A 172 -2.05 -13.06 -2.58
C ILE A 172 -3.49 -12.53 -2.48
N GLN A 173 -4.10 -12.17 -3.60
CA GLN A 173 -5.48 -11.70 -3.67
C GLN A 173 -6.46 -12.79 -3.17
N ASP A 174 -6.38 -14.00 -3.72
CA ASP A 174 -7.28 -15.10 -3.37
C ASP A 174 -7.16 -15.48 -1.87
N GLN A 175 -5.94 -15.49 -1.31
CA GLN A 175 -5.74 -15.75 0.13
C GLN A 175 -6.26 -14.59 0.99
N THR A 176 -6.11 -13.34 0.57
CA THR A 176 -6.66 -12.19 1.29
C THR A 176 -8.18 -12.24 1.31
N ASP A 177 -8.81 -12.54 0.17
CA ASP A 177 -10.26 -12.70 0.06
C ASP A 177 -10.76 -13.83 0.99
N GLN A 178 -10.10 -15.00 1.02
CA GLN A 178 -10.46 -16.12 1.92
C GLN A 178 -10.42 -15.74 3.40
N VAL A 179 -9.49 -14.89 3.81
CA VAL A 179 -9.44 -14.39 5.19
C VAL A 179 -10.63 -13.47 5.47
N LEU A 180 -10.93 -12.57 4.54
CA LEU A 180 -12.02 -11.60 4.67
C LEU A 180 -13.42 -12.23 4.50
N ASP A 181 -13.53 -13.42 3.93
CA ASP A 181 -14.79 -14.20 3.95
C ASP A 181 -15.18 -14.65 5.37
N ASN A 182 -14.22 -14.68 6.31
CA ASN A 182 -14.42 -15.16 7.67
C ASN A 182 -14.13 -14.11 8.76
N ALA A 183 -13.79 -12.90 8.35
CA ALA A 183 -13.49 -11.77 9.24
C ALA A 183 -13.99 -10.46 8.65
N ASP A 184 -14.40 -9.54 9.50
CA ASP A 184 -14.88 -8.22 9.07
C ASP A 184 -13.74 -7.32 8.59
N ALA A 185 -12.53 -7.53 9.11
CA ALA A 185 -11.34 -6.83 8.67
C ALA A 185 -10.05 -7.59 9.02
N ILE A 186 -8.99 -7.33 8.26
CA ILE A 186 -7.61 -7.67 8.62
C ILE A 186 -7.01 -6.47 9.36
N LEU A 187 -6.36 -6.74 10.50
CA LEU A 187 -5.71 -5.74 11.34
C LEU A 187 -4.22 -6.06 11.48
N LEU A 188 -3.35 -5.10 11.13
CA LEU A 188 -1.89 -5.23 11.14
C LEU A 188 -1.25 -3.96 11.70
N PRO A 189 -0.01 -4.00 12.22
CA PRO A 189 0.80 -2.79 12.34
C PRO A 189 0.94 -2.13 10.96
N THR A 190 0.89 -0.79 10.89
CA THR A 190 1.09 -0.10 9.60
C THR A 190 2.53 -0.29 9.10
N THR A 191 3.50 -0.13 9.99
CA THR A 191 4.93 -0.27 9.70
C THR A 191 5.60 -1.15 10.76
N SER A 192 6.73 -1.74 10.40
CA SER A 192 7.51 -2.56 11.33
C SER A 192 8.27 -1.75 12.39
N SER A 193 8.44 -0.44 12.18
CA SER A 193 9.19 0.46 13.08
C SER A 193 8.52 1.83 13.15
N PRO A 194 8.81 2.63 14.19
CA PRO A 194 8.49 4.06 14.21
C PRO A 194 9.16 4.82 13.06
N ALA A 195 8.86 6.11 12.93
CA ALA A 195 9.55 6.97 11.98
C ALA A 195 11.06 6.97 12.24
N PHE A 196 11.84 6.84 11.17
CA PHE A 196 13.30 6.90 11.21
C PHE A 196 13.82 8.35 11.12
N GLY A 197 15.06 8.58 11.56
CA GLY A 197 15.69 9.89 11.47
C GLY A 197 15.93 10.35 10.03
N LEU A 198 15.94 11.66 9.82
CA LEU A 198 16.18 12.23 8.50
C LEU A 198 17.54 11.79 7.95
N GLY A 199 17.55 11.19 6.76
CA GLY A 199 18.76 10.72 6.07
C GLY A 199 19.29 9.35 6.54
N GLU A 200 18.72 8.71 7.55
CA GLU A 200 19.20 7.42 8.05
C GLU A 200 19.05 6.27 7.04
N LYS A 201 17.88 6.13 6.44
CA LYS A 201 17.55 5.02 5.51
C LYS A 201 17.89 5.30 4.05
N SER A 202 18.31 6.52 3.71
CA SER A 202 18.63 6.87 2.32
C SER A 202 19.83 6.08 1.74
N LYS A 203 20.63 5.45 2.58
CA LYS A 203 21.85 4.70 2.19
C LYS A 203 21.61 3.21 1.97
N ASP A 204 20.48 2.67 2.43
CA ASP A 204 20.14 1.25 2.29
C ASP A 204 18.75 1.07 1.63
N PRO A 205 18.70 0.85 0.30
CA PRO A 205 17.45 0.62 -0.40
C PRO A 205 16.66 -0.58 0.11
N VAL A 206 17.32 -1.65 0.57
CA VAL A 206 16.65 -2.86 1.06
C VAL A 206 15.87 -2.58 2.35
N SER A 207 16.48 -1.84 3.27
CA SER A 207 15.79 -1.40 4.49
C SER A 207 14.57 -0.52 4.22
N MET A 208 14.63 0.32 3.19
CA MET A 208 13.47 1.11 2.75
C MET A 208 12.36 0.24 2.18
N TYR A 209 12.71 -0.80 1.41
CA TYR A 209 11.73 -1.71 0.82
C TYR A 209 11.02 -2.55 1.89
N LEU A 210 11.74 -2.98 2.92
CA LEU A 210 11.14 -3.71 4.05
C LEU A 210 10.22 -2.83 4.91
N ALA A 211 10.36 -1.51 4.87
CA ALA A 211 9.44 -0.62 5.56
C ALA A 211 8.00 -0.70 5.02
N ASP A 212 7.83 -1.13 3.76
CA ASP A 212 6.53 -1.27 3.11
C ASP A 212 5.89 -2.66 3.30
N LEU A 213 6.55 -3.56 4.04
CA LEU A 213 6.20 -4.99 4.13
C LEU A 213 4.71 -5.24 4.43
N PHE A 214 4.12 -4.47 5.34
CA PHE A 214 2.72 -4.67 5.75
C PHE A 214 1.72 -3.87 4.90
N THR A 215 2.16 -2.85 4.17
CA THR A 215 1.25 -1.97 3.40
C THR A 215 1.03 -2.42 1.96
N VAL A 216 1.93 -3.23 1.40
CA VAL A 216 1.82 -3.66 0.01
C VAL A 216 0.72 -4.70 -0.22
N GLN A 217 0.27 -5.42 0.82
CA GLN A 217 -0.81 -6.41 0.68
C GLN A 217 -2.08 -5.80 0.10
N ALA A 218 -2.55 -4.69 0.67
CA ALA A 218 -3.75 -3.99 0.21
C ALA A 218 -3.63 -3.57 -1.26
N ASN A 219 -2.45 -3.08 -1.66
CA ASN A 219 -2.17 -2.68 -3.05
C ASN A 219 -2.17 -3.88 -4.02
N LEU A 220 -1.60 -5.01 -3.61
CA LEU A 220 -1.55 -6.22 -4.45
C LEU A 220 -2.91 -6.89 -4.57
N ALA A 221 -3.67 -6.96 -3.48
CA ALA A 221 -4.99 -7.59 -3.44
C ALA A 221 -6.10 -6.67 -3.95
N GLY A 222 -5.92 -5.33 -3.90
CA GLY A 222 -6.89 -4.34 -4.36
C GLY A 222 -7.96 -4.01 -3.32
N ASN A 223 -7.65 -4.18 -2.04
CA ASN A 223 -8.55 -3.93 -0.93
C ASN A 223 -8.45 -2.49 -0.44
N PRO A 224 -9.54 -1.87 0.04
CA PRO A 224 -9.45 -0.62 0.76
C PRO A 224 -8.75 -0.81 2.10
N ALA A 225 -7.87 0.11 2.45
CA ALA A 225 -7.13 0.09 3.70
C ALA A 225 -6.94 1.51 4.26
N ILE A 226 -6.85 1.59 5.58
CA ILE A 226 -6.60 2.84 6.30
C ILE A 226 -5.54 2.63 7.37
N SER A 227 -4.70 3.64 7.60
CA SER A 227 -3.77 3.67 8.73
C SER A 227 -4.26 4.64 9.79
N ILE A 228 -4.34 4.16 11.03
CA ILE A 228 -4.89 4.91 12.17
C ILE A 228 -3.82 4.99 13.25
N PRO A 229 -3.48 6.19 13.77
CA PRO A 229 -2.58 6.31 14.90
C PRO A 229 -3.27 5.81 16.18
N VAL A 230 -2.64 4.89 16.90
CA VAL A 230 -3.23 4.28 18.13
C VAL A 230 -2.44 4.58 19.41
N SER A 231 -1.18 4.93 19.29
CA SER A 231 -0.32 5.27 20.43
C SER A 231 0.92 6.04 19.97
N LYS A 232 1.83 6.30 20.92
CA LYS A 232 3.13 6.92 20.65
C LYS A 232 4.23 6.11 21.32
N THR A 233 5.45 6.21 20.78
CA THR A 233 6.67 5.72 21.43
C THR A 233 6.99 6.53 22.70
N ALA A 234 7.95 6.05 23.48
CA ALA A 234 8.46 6.80 24.62
C ALA A 234 9.01 8.19 24.22
N GLU A 235 9.51 8.35 23.00
CA GLU A 235 10.00 9.60 22.42
C GLU A 235 8.89 10.49 21.81
N GLY A 236 7.64 10.03 21.80
CA GLY A 236 6.49 10.76 21.29
C GLY A 236 6.18 10.55 19.80
N LEU A 237 6.88 9.63 19.10
CA LEU A 237 6.60 9.31 17.71
C LEU A 237 5.30 8.49 17.59
N PRO A 238 4.40 8.80 16.63
CA PRO A 238 3.15 8.08 16.48
C PRO A 238 3.38 6.64 15.99
N LEU A 239 2.58 5.71 16.51
CA LEU A 239 2.49 4.33 16.08
C LEU A 239 1.11 4.08 15.50
N GLY A 240 1.07 3.56 14.27
CA GLY A 240 -0.14 3.31 13.51
C GLY A 240 -0.45 1.82 13.37
N VAL A 241 -1.75 1.55 13.19
CA VAL A 241 -2.26 0.25 12.76
C VAL A 241 -2.96 0.40 11.43
N GLN A 242 -2.89 -0.62 10.60
CA GLN A 242 -3.59 -0.71 9.34
C GLN A 242 -4.81 -1.60 9.49
N LEU A 243 -5.94 -1.10 9.06
CA LEU A 243 -7.18 -1.84 8.89
C LEU A 243 -7.44 -2.02 7.39
N MET A 244 -7.81 -3.24 6.98
CA MET A 244 -8.13 -3.57 5.59
C MET A 244 -9.42 -4.37 5.55
N THR A 245 -10.33 -4.03 4.63
CA THR A 245 -11.63 -4.69 4.47
C THR A 245 -11.80 -5.26 3.05
N THR A 246 -12.93 -5.90 2.79
CA THR A 246 -13.27 -6.45 1.47
C THR A 246 -13.29 -5.34 0.42
N ARG A 247 -12.98 -5.67 -0.81
CA ARG A 247 -12.97 -4.72 -1.93
C ARG A 247 -14.35 -4.06 -2.10
N GLY A 248 -14.35 -2.73 -2.25
CA GLY A 248 -15.56 -1.92 -2.41
C GLY A 248 -16.33 -1.68 -1.12
N SER A 249 -15.76 -2.01 0.07
CA SER A 249 -16.40 -1.82 1.37
C SER A 249 -15.80 -0.66 2.19
N GLU A 250 -15.50 0.46 1.55
CA GLU A 250 -14.91 1.63 2.20
C GLU A 250 -15.78 2.16 3.35
N ASN A 251 -17.10 2.09 3.23
CA ASN A 251 -18.02 2.52 4.30
C ASN A 251 -17.91 1.63 5.55
N ASP A 252 -17.68 0.33 5.36
CA ASP A 252 -17.38 -0.59 6.47
C ASP A 252 -16.01 -0.29 7.06
N LEU A 253 -15.01 -0.04 6.22
CA LEU A 253 -13.66 0.36 6.64
C LEU A 253 -13.73 1.57 7.59
N TYR A 254 -14.43 2.64 7.23
CA TYR A 254 -14.57 3.84 8.07
C TYR A 254 -15.32 3.55 9.37
N SER A 255 -16.39 2.76 9.31
CA SER A 255 -17.17 2.41 10.50
C SER A 255 -16.39 1.55 11.49
N LEU A 256 -15.60 0.58 10.98
CA LEU A 256 -14.70 -0.24 11.79
C LEU A 256 -13.53 0.57 12.36
N SER A 257 -13.04 1.54 11.61
CA SER A 257 -11.96 2.43 12.04
C SER A 257 -12.29 3.20 13.30
N ARG A 258 -13.56 3.58 13.50
CA ARG A 258 -14.04 4.25 14.71
C ARG A 258 -13.95 3.39 15.99
N LEU A 259 -13.91 2.06 15.86
CA LEU A 259 -13.70 1.17 17.01
C LEU A 259 -12.25 1.17 17.50
N ILE A 260 -11.33 1.60 16.64
CA ILE A 260 -9.88 1.62 16.90
C ILE A 260 -9.45 2.99 17.45
N GLU A 261 -10.04 4.07 16.96
CA GLU A 261 -9.80 5.44 17.39
C GLU A 261 -10.21 5.63 18.88
#